data_341a176a4053fb7f86847951f8871cf1
#
_entry.id   341a176a4053fb7f86847951f8871cf1
#
_cell.length_a   1.000
_cell.length_b   1.000
_cell.length_c   1.000
_cell.angle_alpha   90.00
_cell.angle_beta   90.00
_cell.angle_gamma   90.00
#
_symmetry.space_group_name_H-M   'P 1'
#
loop_
_entity.id
_entity.type
_entity.pdbx_description
1 polymer ?
#
loop_
_entity_poly.entity_id
_entity_poly.type
_entity_poly.pdbx_seq_one_letter_code
_entity_poly.pdbx_strand_id
1 'polypeptide(L)'
;LFIKRVDTIEFARKNKLSVQVAARDLRYQWFEELRIKHGFDGVATAHHLDDQVGTFLINLARGTGISGLHGIPVKNGHIIRPMLFASRQEIVDYSRENDLPFVEDSSNIYDKYTRNRIRHHVIPQLEKINPSFREGLNDTILNIRDAEIIYKHAIEMARNSIVIVRENQAIIKLVDLLNLNPLNTYAYELLSPY
;
A
#
# COMPACT_ATOMS: atom_id res chain seq x y z
N LEU A 1 -16.28 -3.30 22.50
CA LEU A 1 -15.04 -2.54 22.36
C LEU A 1 -13.88 -3.36 22.94
N PHE A 2 -12.80 -3.52 22.18
CA PHE A 2 -11.56 -4.16 22.64
C PHE A 2 -10.51 -3.07 22.84
N ILE A 3 -9.77 -3.15 23.95
CA ILE A 3 -8.74 -2.17 24.31
C ILE A 3 -7.47 -2.94 24.67
N LYS A 4 -6.33 -2.57 24.04
CA LYS A 4 -4.98 -3.08 24.39
C LYS A 4 -4.05 -1.90 24.61
N ARG A 5 -3.37 -1.88 25.73
CA ARG A 5 -2.29 -0.90 25.98
C ARG A 5 -0.96 -1.55 25.65
N VAL A 6 -0.10 -0.84 24.91
CA VAL A 6 1.21 -1.31 24.49
C VAL A 6 2.25 -0.20 24.64
N ASP A 7 3.47 -0.55 25.04
CA ASP A 7 4.60 0.38 25.02
C ASP A 7 5.25 0.38 23.63
N THR A 8 4.79 1.33 22.81
CA THR A 8 5.27 1.49 21.43
C THR A 8 6.73 1.95 21.38
N ILE A 9 7.18 2.75 22.37
CA ILE A 9 8.55 3.29 22.40
C ILE A 9 9.54 2.16 22.68
N GLU A 10 9.25 1.33 23.68
CA GLU A 10 10.09 0.17 24.01
C GLU A 10 10.13 -0.81 22.84
N PHE A 11 9.00 -1.12 22.23
CA PHE A 11 8.93 -2.00 21.06
C PHE A 11 9.76 -1.44 19.88
N ALA A 12 9.66 -0.15 19.59
CA ALA A 12 10.42 0.53 18.54
C ALA A 12 11.93 0.41 18.78
N ARG A 13 12.37 0.68 20.03
CA ARG A 13 13.78 0.59 20.41
C ARG A 13 14.32 -0.84 20.27
N LYS A 14 13.59 -1.83 20.79
CA LYS A 14 14.00 -3.24 20.76
C LYS A 14 14.14 -3.78 19.33
N ASN A 15 13.26 -3.36 18.42
CA ASN A 15 13.23 -3.83 17.04
C ASN A 15 13.93 -2.89 16.03
N LYS A 16 14.59 -1.82 16.50
CA LYS A 16 15.27 -0.80 15.66
C LYS A 16 14.33 -0.17 14.61
N LEU A 17 13.08 0.07 14.99
CA LEU A 17 12.04 0.64 14.14
C LEU A 17 11.76 2.10 14.50
N SER A 18 11.19 2.87 13.56
CA SER A 18 10.57 4.14 13.93
C SER A 18 9.32 3.88 14.79
N VAL A 19 8.98 4.83 15.67
CA VAL A 19 7.77 4.73 16.52
C VAL A 19 6.50 4.52 15.70
N GLN A 20 6.43 5.12 14.49
CA GLN A 20 5.27 4.94 13.60
C GLN A 20 5.18 3.54 13.01
N VAL A 21 6.29 2.97 12.57
CA VAL A 21 6.33 1.59 12.07
C VAL A 21 5.96 0.64 13.21
N ALA A 22 6.56 0.82 14.40
CA ALA A 22 6.26 0.04 15.58
C ALA A 22 4.78 0.10 15.99
N ALA A 23 4.18 1.31 15.99
CA ALA A 23 2.75 1.49 16.28
C ALA A 23 1.85 0.80 15.24
N ARG A 24 2.26 0.83 13.98
CA ARG A 24 1.56 0.13 12.90
C ARG A 24 1.63 -1.39 13.11
N ASP A 25 2.82 -1.93 13.29
CA ASP A 25 3.04 -3.37 13.42
C ASP A 25 2.28 -3.94 14.63
N LEU A 26 2.39 -3.30 15.81
CA LEU A 26 1.64 -3.67 17.00
C LEU A 26 0.13 -3.65 16.80
N ARG A 27 -0.39 -2.67 16.04
CA ARG A 27 -1.82 -2.56 15.72
C ARG A 27 -2.28 -3.71 14.84
N TYR A 28 -1.52 -4.04 13.78
CA TYR A 28 -1.88 -5.12 12.85
C TYR A 28 -1.73 -6.50 13.51
N GLN A 29 -0.71 -6.70 14.34
CA GLN A 29 -0.59 -7.91 15.15
C GLN A 29 -1.80 -8.10 16.05
N TRP A 30 -2.23 -7.04 16.74
CA TRP A 30 -3.39 -7.10 17.61
C TRP A 30 -4.70 -7.32 16.84
N PHE A 31 -4.86 -6.73 15.68
CA PHE A 31 -6.02 -7.01 14.83
C PHE A 31 -6.10 -8.48 14.45
N GLU A 32 -4.97 -9.10 14.13
CA GLU A 32 -4.92 -10.51 13.79
C GLU A 32 -5.20 -11.41 15.01
N GLU A 33 -4.66 -11.06 16.18
CA GLU A 33 -4.99 -11.73 17.45
C GLU A 33 -6.52 -11.71 17.71
N LEU A 34 -7.17 -10.56 17.54
CA LEU A 34 -8.62 -10.43 17.70
C LEU A 34 -9.39 -11.22 16.65
N ARG A 35 -8.95 -11.15 15.39
CA ARG A 35 -9.58 -11.88 14.30
C ARG A 35 -9.63 -13.37 14.58
N ILE A 36 -8.49 -13.95 14.93
CA ILE A 36 -8.39 -15.38 15.25
C ILE A 36 -9.20 -15.73 16.50
N LYS A 37 -9.04 -14.95 17.57
CA LYS A 37 -9.70 -15.22 18.87
C LYS A 37 -11.22 -15.22 18.78
N HIS A 38 -11.79 -14.37 17.94
CA HIS A 38 -13.25 -14.19 17.84
C HIS A 38 -13.85 -14.79 16.57
N GLY A 39 -13.04 -15.45 15.72
CA GLY A 39 -13.50 -16.06 14.48
C GLY A 39 -14.00 -15.06 13.44
N PHE A 40 -13.43 -13.86 13.39
CA PHE A 40 -13.79 -12.86 12.37
C PHE A 40 -13.18 -13.21 11.01
N ASP A 41 -13.95 -13.06 9.93
CA ASP A 41 -13.50 -13.32 8.56
C ASP A 41 -12.43 -12.32 8.08
N GLY A 42 -12.47 -11.09 8.58
CA GLY A 42 -11.54 -10.04 8.19
C GLY A 42 -11.52 -8.84 9.12
N VAL A 43 -10.62 -7.91 8.82
CA VAL A 43 -10.44 -6.64 9.50
C VAL A 43 -10.67 -5.50 8.52
N ALA A 44 -11.68 -4.67 8.76
CA ALA A 44 -11.91 -3.46 7.98
C ALA A 44 -11.07 -2.30 8.53
N THR A 45 -10.36 -1.58 7.65
CA THR A 45 -9.61 -0.37 8.01
C THR A 45 -10.11 0.83 7.23
N ALA A 46 -10.13 2.00 7.86
CA ALA A 46 -10.67 3.24 7.31
C ALA A 46 -9.66 4.02 6.42
N HIS A 47 -8.86 3.31 5.61
CA HIS A 47 -8.09 3.98 4.57
C HIS A 47 -9.04 4.54 3.50
N HIS A 48 -8.77 5.76 3.06
CA HIS A 48 -9.61 6.52 2.13
C HIS A 48 -8.81 7.02 0.92
N LEU A 49 -9.45 7.69 -0.03
CA LEU A 49 -8.84 8.17 -1.28
C LEU A 49 -7.59 9.03 -1.04
N ASP A 50 -7.62 9.94 -0.06
CA ASP A 50 -6.45 10.79 0.24
C ASP A 50 -5.24 9.98 0.75
N ASP A 51 -5.46 8.86 1.43
CA ASP A 51 -4.38 7.96 1.82
C ASP A 51 -3.78 7.26 0.60
N GLN A 52 -4.62 6.92 -0.38
CA GLN A 52 -4.20 6.35 -1.65
C GLN A 52 -3.34 7.33 -2.44
N VAL A 53 -3.81 8.56 -2.63
CA VAL A 53 -3.08 9.67 -3.28
C VAL A 53 -1.75 9.91 -2.57
N GLY A 54 -1.75 10.04 -1.25
CA GLY A 54 -0.54 10.25 -0.47
C GLY A 54 0.47 9.09 -0.60
N THR A 55 0.00 7.86 -0.61
CA THR A 55 0.86 6.67 -0.77
C THR A 55 1.48 6.62 -2.16
N PHE A 56 0.69 6.88 -3.20
CA PHE A 56 1.19 6.95 -4.58
C PHE A 56 2.31 7.99 -4.72
N LEU A 57 2.08 9.23 -4.27
CA LEU A 57 3.07 10.31 -4.36
C LEU A 57 4.34 10.03 -3.55
N ILE A 58 4.24 9.40 -2.37
CA ILE A 58 5.41 8.98 -1.58
C ILE A 58 6.23 7.94 -2.37
N ASN A 59 5.58 6.95 -2.93
CA ASN A 59 6.25 5.88 -3.66
C ASN A 59 6.87 6.41 -4.96
N LEU A 60 6.16 7.26 -5.69
CA LEU A 60 6.67 7.94 -6.88
C LEU A 60 7.94 8.75 -6.56
N ALA A 61 7.91 9.55 -5.48
CA ALA A 61 9.05 10.37 -5.06
C ALA A 61 10.27 9.54 -4.60
N ARG A 62 10.05 8.30 -4.15
CA ARG A 62 11.13 7.37 -3.77
C ARG A 62 11.75 6.63 -4.95
N GLY A 63 11.11 6.66 -6.10
CA GLY A 63 11.44 5.81 -7.24
C GLY A 63 10.97 4.37 -6.98
N THR A 64 10.02 3.91 -7.75
CA THR A 64 9.48 2.56 -7.60
C THR A 64 9.07 1.99 -8.96
N GLY A 65 9.01 0.67 -9.07
CA GLY A 65 8.41 -0.02 -10.20
C GLY A 65 6.87 0.00 -10.15
N ILE A 66 6.25 -0.69 -11.09
CA ILE A 66 4.79 -0.75 -11.27
C ILE A 66 4.07 -1.18 -9.99
N SER A 67 4.61 -2.15 -9.24
CA SER A 67 4.03 -2.67 -8.00
C SER A 67 4.00 -1.65 -6.85
N GLY A 68 4.84 -0.61 -6.88
CA GLY A 68 4.78 0.47 -5.89
C GLY A 68 3.78 1.57 -6.25
N LEU A 69 3.38 1.66 -7.53
CA LEU A 69 2.46 2.68 -8.04
C LEU A 69 0.99 2.23 -8.04
N HIS A 70 0.68 0.98 -7.77
CA HIS A 70 -0.70 0.49 -7.72
C HIS A 70 -1.51 0.99 -6.49
N GLY A 71 -0.91 1.86 -5.68
CA GLY A 71 -1.57 2.44 -4.50
C GLY A 71 -1.82 1.42 -3.38
N ILE A 72 -2.83 1.69 -2.55
CA ILE A 72 -3.22 0.83 -1.44
C ILE A 72 -4.24 -0.21 -1.95
N PRO A 73 -3.99 -1.52 -1.86
CA PRO A 73 -4.92 -2.54 -2.34
C PRO A 73 -6.22 -2.54 -1.52
N VAL A 74 -7.36 -2.76 -2.17
CA VAL A 74 -8.68 -2.87 -1.52
C VAL A 74 -8.70 -4.01 -0.50
N LYS A 75 -8.06 -5.14 -0.86
CA LYS A 75 -7.90 -6.31 0.02
C LYS A 75 -6.44 -6.76 0.03
N ASN A 76 -5.95 -7.10 1.22
CA ASN A 76 -4.65 -7.72 1.41
C ASN A 76 -4.74 -8.75 2.53
N GLY A 77 -4.74 -10.03 2.18
CA GLY A 77 -5.04 -11.11 3.11
C GLY A 77 -6.43 -10.93 3.73
N HIS A 78 -6.48 -10.85 5.05
CA HIS A 78 -7.71 -10.63 5.81
C HIS A 78 -8.07 -9.15 6.02
N ILE A 79 -7.25 -8.21 5.55
CA ILE A 79 -7.50 -6.78 5.69
C ILE A 79 -8.26 -6.27 4.48
N ILE A 80 -9.39 -5.62 4.71
CA ILE A 80 -10.21 -4.95 3.70
C ILE A 80 -10.24 -3.43 3.95
N ARG A 81 -10.41 -2.65 2.88
CA ARG A 81 -10.43 -1.17 2.94
C ARG A 81 -11.64 -0.65 2.16
N PRO A 82 -12.82 -0.71 2.79
CA PRO A 82 -14.06 -0.42 2.09
C PRO A 82 -14.23 1.07 1.75
N MET A 83 -13.46 1.98 2.35
CA MET A 83 -13.60 3.43 2.17
C MET A 83 -12.59 4.03 1.17
N LEU A 84 -11.83 3.22 0.42
CA LEU A 84 -10.84 3.75 -0.54
C LEU A 84 -11.44 4.58 -1.67
N PHE A 85 -12.72 4.48 -1.93
CA PHE A 85 -13.44 5.26 -2.93
C PHE A 85 -13.76 6.69 -2.45
N ALA A 86 -13.88 6.90 -1.15
CA ALA A 86 -14.32 8.16 -0.56
C ALA A 86 -13.14 9.08 -0.25
N SER A 87 -13.28 10.37 -0.52
CA SER A 87 -12.38 11.41 -0.05
C SER A 87 -12.56 11.66 1.45
N ARG A 88 -11.53 12.25 2.09
CA ARG A 88 -11.66 12.69 3.49
C ARG A 88 -12.81 13.69 3.67
N GLN A 89 -13.02 14.58 2.70
CA GLN A 89 -14.09 15.58 2.79
C GLN A 89 -15.47 14.92 2.81
N GLU A 90 -15.74 14.00 1.89
CA GLU A 90 -17.01 13.25 1.87
C GLU A 90 -17.26 12.49 3.17
N ILE A 91 -16.20 11.89 3.76
CA ILE A 91 -16.31 11.19 5.05
C ILE A 91 -16.67 12.15 6.18
N VAL A 92 -16.05 13.34 6.22
CA VAL A 92 -16.35 14.36 7.24
C VAL A 92 -17.75 14.90 7.07
N ASP A 93 -18.17 15.18 5.85
CA ASP A 93 -19.50 15.70 5.55
C ASP A 93 -20.57 14.66 5.92
N TYR A 94 -20.39 13.40 5.54
CA TYR A 94 -21.25 12.29 5.96
C TYR A 94 -21.35 12.18 7.49
N SER A 95 -20.22 12.33 8.20
CA SER A 95 -20.22 12.26 9.67
C SER A 95 -21.01 13.39 10.30
N ARG A 96 -20.95 14.61 9.73
CA ARG A 96 -21.72 15.78 10.19
C ARG A 96 -23.21 15.64 9.88
N GLU A 97 -23.54 15.20 8.68
CA GLU A 97 -24.94 14.99 8.27
C GLU A 97 -25.66 13.92 9.09
N ASN A 98 -24.90 12.97 9.65
CA ASN A 98 -25.46 11.87 10.45
C ASN A 98 -25.15 12.00 11.95
N ASP A 99 -24.70 13.16 12.42
CA ASP A 99 -24.35 13.43 13.84
C ASP A 99 -23.40 12.38 14.44
N LEU A 100 -22.47 11.84 13.66
CA LEU A 100 -21.50 10.85 14.13
C LEU A 100 -20.34 11.54 14.86
N PRO A 101 -20.08 11.17 16.13
CA PRO A 101 -18.97 11.74 16.87
C PRO A 101 -17.63 11.27 16.28
N PHE A 102 -16.71 12.19 16.05
CA PHE A 102 -15.33 11.89 15.67
C PHE A 102 -14.34 12.78 16.40
N VAL A 103 -13.10 12.30 16.54
CA VAL A 103 -12.00 13.03 17.15
C VAL A 103 -10.93 13.27 16.12
N GLU A 104 -10.44 14.50 16.03
CA GLU A 104 -9.31 14.84 15.20
C GLU A 104 -7.99 14.50 15.91
N ASP A 105 -7.12 13.79 15.21
CA ASP A 105 -5.77 13.50 15.70
C ASP A 105 -4.89 14.76 15.52
N SER A 106 -4.46 15.33 16.64
CA SER A 106 -3.60 16.52 16.66
C SER A 106 -2.27 16.35 15.92
N SER A 107 -1.79 15.12 15.74
CA SER A 107 -0.57 14.83 14.98
C SER A 107 -0.69 15.12 13.48
N ASN A 108 -1.91 15.26 12.95
CA ASN A 108 -2.16 15.60 11.55
C ASN A 108 -1.71 17.03 11.17
N ILE A 109 -1.53 17.91 12.15
CA ILE A 109 -1.14 19.33 11.93
C ILE A 109 0.35 19.46 11.63
N TYR A 110 1.18 18.54 12.11
CA TYR A 110 2.63 18.69 12.06
C TYR A 110 3.26 18.12 10.79
N ASP A 111 4.09 18.93 10.10
CA ASP A 111 4.83 18.54 8.88
C ASP A 111 6.06 17.66 9.15
N LYS A 112 6.20 17.14 10.35
CA LYS A 112 7.31 16.24 10.73
C LYS A 112 7.39 14.99 9.84
N TYR A 113 6.26 14.58 9.29
CA TYR A 113 6.13 13.34 8.54
C TYR A 113 5.95 13.59 7.04
N THR A 114 6.63 12.80 6.22
CA THR A 114 6.57 12.91 4.75
C THR A 114 5.14 12.89 4.22
N ARG A 115 4.24 12.09 4.81
CA ARG A 115 2.83 12.03 4.41
C ARG A 115 2.11 13.36 4.65
N ASN A 116 2.33 14.01 5.79
CA ASN A 116 1.74 15.31 6.08
C ASN A 116 2.30 16.40 5.16
N ARG A 117 3.63 16.38 4.89
CA ARG A 117 4.24 17.31 3.94
C ARG A 117 3.64 17.20 2.54
N ILE A 118 3.41 16.00 2.06
CA ILE A 118 2.75 15.78 0.76
C ILE A 118 1.32 16.31 0.80
N ARG A 119 0.56 16.00 1.86
CA ARG A 119 -0.83 16.44 2.02
C ARG A 119 -0.95 17.96 2.09
N HIS A 120 -0.05 18.64 2.82
CA HIS A 120 -0.14 20.08 3.05
C HIS A 120 0.50 20.92 1.95
N HIS A 121 1.55 20.42 1.28
CA HIS A 121 2.35 21.25 0.38
C HIS A 121 2.34 20.77 -1.08
N VAL A 122 2.21 19.48 -1.35
CA VAL A 122 2.29 18.96 -2.73
C VAL A 122 0.90 18.86 -3.34
N ILE A 123 -0.01 18.15 -2.68
CA ILE A 123 -1.37 17.93 -3.21
C ILE A 123 -2.07 19.26 -3.54
N PRO A 124 -2.08 20.30 -2.68
CA PRO A 124 -2.73 21.55 -3.01
C PRO A 124 -2.14 22.28 -4.23
N GLN A 125 -0.86 22.06 -4.55
CA GLN A 125 -0.28 22.65 -5.77
C GLN A 125 -0.72 21.88 -7.02
N LEU A 126 -0.85 20.55 -6.92
CA LEU A 126 -1.36 19.72 -8.02
C LEU A 126 -2.85 20.01 -8.28
N GLU A 127 -3.64 20.26 -7.25
CA GLU A 127 -5.04 20.65 -7.36
C GLU A 127 -5.24 22.05 -7.98
N LYS A 128 -4.27 22.97 -7.82
CA LYS A 128 -4.29 24.26 -8.55
C LYS A 128 -4.07 24.07 -10.05
N ILE A 129 -3.32 23.04 -10.45
CA ILE A 129 -3.11 22.70 -11.87
C ILE A 129 -4.34 21.97 -12.42
N ASN A 130 -4.85 21.02 -11.67
CA ASN A 130 -6.06 20.26 -12.03
C ASN A 130 -6.94 20.08 -10.78
N PRO A 131 -8.09 20.79 -10.70
CA PRO A 131 -9.01 20.68 -9.56
C PRO A 131 -9.50 19.24 -9.29
N SER A 132 -9.60 18.41 -10.34
CA SER A 132 -9.97 16.97 -10.23
C SER A 132 -8.73 16.06 -10.13
N PHE A 133 -7.63 16.57 -9.56
CA PHE A 133 -6.37 15.81 -9.47
C PHE A 133 -6.53 14.48 -8.74
N ARG A 134 -7.29 14.44 -7.63
CA ARG A 134 -7.44 13.24 -6.81
C ARG A 134 -8.16 12.13 -7.56
N GLU A 135 -9.25 12.48 -8.24
CA GLU A 135 -10.05 11.57 -9.05
C GLU A 135 -9.22 11.05 -10.22
N GLY A 136 -8.58 11.95 -10.97
CA GLY A 136 -7.73 11.57 -12.10
C GLY A 136 -6.53 10.71 -11.69
N LEU A 137 -5.95 10.95 -10.50
CA LEU A 137 -4.91 10.10 -9.97
C LEU A 137 -5.45 8.72 -9.55
N ASN A 138 -6.66 8.67 -8.99
CA ASN A 138 -7.29 7.39 -8.68
C ASN A 138 -7.52 6.54 -9.94
N ASP A 139 -7.99 7.14 -11.02
CA ASP A 139 -8.14 6.45 -12.32
C ASP A 139 -6.80 5.98 -12.86
N THR A 140 -5.76 6.80 -12.72
CA THR A 140 -4.39 6.39 -13.06
C THR A 140 -3.93 5.17 -12.26
N ILE A 141 -4.21 5.13 -10.95
CA ILE A 141 -3.89 3.99 -10.08
C ILE A 141 -4.64 2.73 -10.52
N LEU A 142 -5.92 2.85 -10.91
CA LEU A 142 -6.69 1.71 -11.41
C LEU A 142 -6.09 1.17 -12.72
N ASN A 143 -5.75 2.06 -13.66
CA ASN A 143 -5.10 1.66 -14.92
C ASN A 143 -3.73 0.98 -14.68
N ILE A 144 -2.96 1.45 -13.69
CA ILE A 144 -1.69 0.81 -13.30
C ILE A 144 -1.92 -0.58 -12.71
N ARG A 145 -2.98 -0.79 -11.92
CA ARG A 145 -3.35 -2.12 -11.40
C ARG A 145 -3.68 -3.09 -12.53
N ASP A 146 -4.44 -2.65 -13.51
CA ASP A 146 -4.77 -3.49 -14.67
C ASP A 146 -3.51 -3.82 -15.47
N ALA A 147 -2.64 -2.84 -15.70
CA ALA A 147 -1.35 -3.07 -16.33
C ALA A 147 -0.44 -4.03 -15.53
N GLU A 148 -0.47 -3.96 -14.19
CA GLU A 148 0.28 -4.87 -13.32
C GLU A 148 -0.21 -6.33 -13.44
N ILE A 149 -1.51 -6.55 -13.65
CA ILE A 149 -2.07 -7.89 -13.89
C ILE A 149 -1.47 -8.49 -15.16
N ILE A 150 -1.47 -7.71 -16.25
CA ILE A 150 -0.88 -8.14 -17.53
C ILE A 150 0.63 -8.39 -17.39
N TYR A 151 1.33 -7.50 -16.69
CA TYR A 151 2.74 -7.63 -16.40
C TYR A 151 3.06 -8.92 -15.64
N LYS A 152 2.36 -9.18 -14.55
CA LYS A 152 2.54 -10.38 -13.72
C LYS A 152 2.27 -11.66 -14.53
N HIS A 153 1.24 -11.64 -15.36
CA HIS A 153 0.94 -12.77 -16.24
C HIS A 153 2.07 -13.04 -17.23
N ALA A 154 2.65 -12.00 -17.85
CA ALA A 154 3.79 -12.14 -18.75
C ALA A 154 5.03 -12.71 -18.04
N ILE A 155 5.33 -12.26 -16.82
CA ILE A 155 6.42 -12.80 -16.00
C ILE A 155 6.18 -14.27 -15.64
N GLU A 156 4.95 -14.63 -15.27
CA GLU A 156 4.58 -16.00 -14.92
C GLU A 156 4.69 -16.94 -16.14
N MET A 157 4.23 -16.51 -17.30
CA MET A 157 4.41 -17.24 -18.55
C MET A 157 5.90 -17.49 -18.87
N ALA A 158 6.74 -16.46 -18.75
CA ALA A 158 8.18 -16.60 -18.94
C ALA A 158 8.78 -17.56 -17.91
N ARG A 159 8.41 -17.43 -16.63
CA ARG A 159 8.84 -18.32 -15.55
C ARG A 159 8.53 -19.78 -15.88
N ASN A 160 7.30 -20.07 -16.25
CA ASN A 160 6.84 -21.43 -16.57
C ASN A 160 7.53 -22.02 -17.82
N SER A 161 8.00 -21.17 -18.75
CA SER A 161 8.66 -21.63 -19.98
C SER A 161 10.15 -21.90 -19.83
N ILE A 162 10.88 -21.12 -18.98
CA ILE A 162 12.34 -21.19 -18.92
C ILE A 162 12.94 -21.55 -17.57
N VAL A 163 12.15 -21.52 -16.46
CA VAL A 163 12.64 -21.87 -15.13
C VAL A 163 12.32 -23.32 -14.80
N ILE A 164 13.36 -24.11 -14.57
CA ILE A 164 13.22 -25.50 -14.13
C ILE A 164 13.53 -25.55 -12.64
N VAL A 165 12.53 -25.93 -11.83
CA VAL A 165 12.72 -26.09 -10.37
C VAL A 165 13.05 -27.57 -10.09
N ARG A 166 14.17 -27.80 -9.40
CA ARG A 166 14.58 -29.13 -8.93
C ARG A 166 15.00 -29.02 -7.46
N GLU A 167 14.31 -29.75 -6.58
CA GLU A 167 14.55 -29.72 -5.12
C GLU A 167 14.59 -28.27 -4.59
N ASN A 168 15.78 -27.76 -4.23
CA ASN A 168 16.00 -26.40 -3.71
C ASN A 168 16.71 -25.48 -4.73
N GLN A 169 16.70 -25.82 -6.01
CA GLN A 169 17.42 -25.06 -7.05
C GLN A 169 16.45 -24.63 -8.16
N ALA A 170 16.62 -23.39 -8.62
CA ALA A 170 16.00 -22.89 -9.85
C ALA A 170 17.07 -22.81 -10.94
N ILE A 171 16.85 -23.48 -12.04
CA ILE A 171 17.78 -23.55 -13.18
C ILE A 171 17.17 -22.78 -14.34
N ILE A 172 17.90 -21.83 -14.90
CA ILE A 172 17.55 -21.08 -16.09
C ILE A 172 18.69 -21.24 -17.10
N LYS A 173 18.39 -21.63 -18.33
CA LYS A 173 19.37 -21.61 -19.40
C LYS A 173 19.65 -20.17 -19.80
N LEU A 174 20.93 -19.78 -19.83
CA LEU A 174 21.34 -18.42 -20.16
C LEU A 174 20.81 -17.94 -21.50
N VAL A 175 20.81 -18.82 -22.52
CA VAL A 175 20.31 -18.49 -23.86
C VAL A 175 18.81 -18.13 -23.82
N ASP A 176 18.01 -18.87 -23.06
CA ASP A 176 16.57 -18.62 -22.96
C ASP A 176 16.30 -17.28 -22.25
N LEU A 177 17.08 -16.98 -21.20
CA LEU A 177 17.00 -15.71 -20.50
C LEU A 177 17.38 -14.52 -21.37
N LEU A 178 18.47 -14.66 -22.17
CA LEU A 178 18.97 -13.59 -23.04
C LEU A 178 18.02 -13.27 -24.21
N ASN A 179 17.13 -14.17 -24.57
CA ASN A 179 16.10 -13.95 -25.58
C ASN A 179 14.88 -13.19 -25.09
N LEU A 180 14.77 -12.94 -23.76
CA LEU A 180 13.65 -12.18 -23.22
C LEU A 180 13.88 -10.67 -23.36
N ASN A 181 12.82 -9.94 -23.70
CA ASN A 181 12.86 -8.48 -23.84
C ASN A 181 11.66 -7.84 -23.12
N PRO A 182 11.88 -6.90 -22.17
CA PRO A 182 13.18 -6.32 -21.73
C PRO A 182 13.95 -7.25 -20.77
N LEU A 183 15.21 -7.52 -21.11
CA LEU A 183 16.05 -8.46 -20.35
C LEU A 183 16.17 -8.13 -18.86
N ASN A 184 16.47 -6.88 -18.52
CA ASN A 184 16.69 -6.46 -17.14
C ASN A 184 15.46 -6.73 -16.25
N THR A 185 14.27 -6.49 -16.78
CA THR A 185 13.01 -6.72 -16.08
C THR A 185 12.79 -8.21 -15.81
N TYR A 186 12.90 -9.03 -16.86
CA TYR A 186 12.74 -10.47 -16.71
C TYR A 186 13.81 -11.09 -15.80
N ALA A 187 15.08 -10.68 -15.95
CA ALA A 187 16.15 -11.16 -15.10
C ALA A 187 15.87 -10.84 -13.61
N TYR A 188 15.46 -9.60 -13.31
CA TYR A 188 15.10 -9.21 -11.95
C TYR A 188 13.93 -10.06 -11.39
N GLU A 189 12.84 -10.13 -12.11
CA GLU A 189 11.62 -10.81 -11.65
C GLU A 189 11.77 -12.34 -11.55
N LEU A 190 12.58 -12.94 -12.41
CA LEU A 190 12.82 -14.37 -12.42
C LEU A 190 13.83 -14.80 -11.35
N LEU A 191 14.80 -13.96 -11.01
CA LEU A 191 15.87 -14.28 -10.05
C LEU A 191 15.59 -13.79 -8.63
N SER A 192 14.81 -12.72 -8.44
CA SER A 192 14.54 -12.13 -7.12
C SER A 192 13.86 -13.05 -6.10
N PRO A 193 13.09 -14.09 -6.46
CA PRO A 193 12.52 -15.02 -5.48
C PRO A 193 13.53 -16.00 -4.88
N TYR A 194 14.74 -16.08 -5.40
CA TYR A 194 15.81 -17.01 -4.98
C TYR A 194 17.01 -16.23 -4.42
#